data_64b7ed5ce7f183e412c97ef57d112c76
#
_entry.id   64b7ed5ce7f183e412c97ef57d112c76
#
_cell.length_a   1.000
_cell.length_b   1.000
_cell.length_c   1.000
_cell.angle_alpha   90.00
_cell.angle_beta   90.00
_cell.angle_gamma   90.00
#
_symmetry.space_group_name_H-M   'P 1'
#
loop_
_entity.id
_entity.type
_entity.pdbx_description
1 polymer ?
#
loop_
_entity_poly.entity_id
_entity_poly.type
_entity_poly.pdbx_seq_one_letter_code
_entity_poly.pdbx_strand_id
1 'polypeptide(L)'
;RECELDLDEVPDVIMVKPALPNLDVIRAVREDFDVPVAAYNVSGEYAMVKAAAERGWIDGRQATLEILTSIRRAGADLILTYHAKEAADWLQ
;
A
#
# COMPACT_ATOMS: atom_id res chain seq x y z
N ARG A 1 -2.65 10.44 -13.93
CA ARG A 1 -2.58 9.48 -12.82
C ARG A 1 -3.51 8.29 -13.08
N GLU A 2 -2.96 7.10 -13.01
CA GLU A 2 -3.73 5.88 -13.20
C GLU A 2 -3.97 5.20 -11.87
N CYS A 3 -5.22 4.80 -11.64
CA CYS A 3 -5.61 4.06 -10.45
C CYS A 3 -6.66 3.03 -10.84
N GLU A 4 -6.45 1.80 -10.38
CA GLU A 4 -7.43 0.73 -10.59
C GLU A 4 -8.17 0.43 -9.30
N LEU A 5 -9.49 0.29 -9.44
CA LEU A 5 -10.38 -0.14 -8.37
C LEU A 5 -11.02 -1.45 -8.82
N ASP A 6 -10.82 -2.50 -8.02
CA ASP A 6 -11.49 -3.77 -8.28
C ASP A 6 -12.82 -3.77 -7.54
N LEU A 7 -13.92 -3.75 -8.31
CA LEU A 7 -15.27 -3.71 -7.81
C LEU A 7 -16.06 -4.88 -8.40
N ASP A 8 -16.68 -5.67 -7.55
CA ASP A 8 -17.68 -6.67 -7.95
C ASP A 8 -19.07 -6.03 -7.90
N GLU A 9 -20.08 -6.73 -8.40
CA GLU A 9 -21.47 -6.26 -8.34
C GLU A 9 -21.90 -5.97 -6.89
N VAL A 10 -21.49 -6.87 -5.97
CA VAL A 10 -21.68 -6.67 -4.53
C VAL A 10 -20.29 -6.82 -3.92
N PRO A 11 -19.54 -5.72 -3.78
CA PRO A 11 -18.14 -5.83 -3.36
C PRO A 11 -18.04 -6.26 -1.90
N ASP A 12 -17.26 -7.31 -1.66
CA ASP A 12 -16.87 -7.74 -0.33
C ASP A 12 -15.63 -6.96 0.13
N VAL A 13 -14.80 -6.54 -0.83
CA VAL A 13 -13.61 -5.75 -0.58
C VAL A 13 -13.35 -4.87 -1.80
N ILE A 14 -12.80 -3.68 -1.58
CA ILE A 14 -12.37 -2.80 -2.66
C ILE A 14 -10.85 -2.70 -2.62
N MET A 15 -10.20 -2.95 -3.77
CA MET A 15 -8.76 -2.85 -3.86
C MET A 15 -8.34 -1.61 -4.65
N VAL A 16 -7.37 -0.87 -4.11
CA VAL A 16 -6.75 0.29 -4.76
C VAL A 16 -5.32 -0.07 -5.13
N LYS A 17 -4.95 0.12 -6.38
CA LYS A 17 -3.58 -0.11 -6.87
C LYS A 17 -3.22 0.85 -8.00
N PRO A 18 -1.99 1.35 -8.06
CA PRO A 18 -0.96 1.23 -7.04
C PRO A 18 -1.30 2.07 -5.80
N ALA A 19 -0.84 1.62 -4.63
CA ALA A 19 -1.26 2.22 -3.37
C ALA A 19 -0.64 3.59 -3.10
N LEU A 20 0.67 3.68 -3.20
CA LEU A 20 1.41 4.86 -2.73
C LEU A 20 1.03 6.16 -3.44
N PRO A 21 0.92 6.21 -4.79
CA PRO A 21 0.54 7.45 -5.46
C PRO A 21 -0.96 7.77 -5.36
N ASN A 22 -1.74 6.91 -4.70
CA ASN A 22 -3.20 7.02 -4.63
C ASN A 22 -3.73 6.97 -3.19
N LEU A 23 -2.98 7.54 -2.24
CA LEU A 23 -3.41 7.58 -0.84
C LEU A 23 -4.72 8.36 -0.67
N ASP A 24 -4.91 9.40 -1.47
CA ASP A 24 -6.14 10.18 -1.50
C ASP A 24 -7.34 9.35 -1.98
N VAL A 25 -7.12 8.48 -2.97
CA VAL A 25 -8.16 7.57 -3.47
C VAL A 25 -8.54 6.56 -2.39
N ILE A 26 -7.54 6.02 -1.66
CA ILE A 26 -7.79 5.10 -0.55
C ILE A 26 -8.68 5.77 0.49
N ARG A 27 -8.38 7.02 0.85
CA ARG A 27 -9.19 7.78 1.82
C ARG A 27 -10.61 8.00 1.31
N ALA A 28 -10.77 8.40 0.04
CA ALA A 28 -12.08 8.64 -0.56
C ALA A 28 -12.92 7.36 -0.57
N VAL A 29 -12.32 6.24 -0.96
CA VAL A 29 -13.00 4.94 -0.98
C VAL A 29 -13.40 4.54 0.45
N ARG A 30 -12.51 4.73 1.42
CA ARG A 30 -12.78 4.40 2.81
C ARG A 30 -13.98 5.17 3.37
N GLU A 31 -14.11 6.45 3.00
CA GLU A 31 -15.19 7.29 3.46
C GLU A 31 -16.52 6.99 2.77
N ASP A 32 -16.48 6.61 1.49
CA ASP A 32 -17.69 6.42 0.69
C ASP A 32 -18.27 5.01 0.79
N PHE A 33 -17.49 4.01 1.19
CA PHE A 33 -17.91 2.62 1.19
C PHE A 33 -17.71 1.98 2.56
N ASP A 34 -18.68 1.15 2.95
CA ASP A 34 -18.65 0.43 4.22
C ASP A 34 -18.22 -1.03 4.01
N VAL A 35 -17.08 -1.21 3.35
CA VAL A 35 -16.47 -2.52 3.13
C VAL A 35 -14.96 -2.40 3.39
N PRO A 36 -14.26 -3.52 3.65
CA PRO A 36 -12.81 -3.47 3.81
C PRO A 36 -12.13 -2.94 2.56
N VAL A 37 -11.11 -2.11 2.77
CA VAL A 37 -10.30 -1.54 1.69
C VAL A 37 -8.94 -2.19 1.70
N ALA A 38 -8.58 -2.81 0.58
CA ALA A 38 -7.26 -3.38 0.38
C ALA A 38 -6.44 -2.44 -0.50
N ALA A 39 -5.18 -2.29 -0.18
CA ALA A 39 -4.26 -1.49 -0.99
C ALA A 39 -3.11 -2.35 -1.45
N TYR A 40 -2.76 -2.26 -2.73
CA TYR A 40 -1.67 -3.04 -3.29
C TYR A 40 -0.44 -2.16 -3.50
N ASN A 41 0.60 -2.43 -2.71
CA ASN A 41 1.92 -1.85 -2.87
C ASN A 41 2.63 -2.67 -3.95
N VAL A 42 2.50 -2.22 -5.21
CA VAL A 42 2.84 -3.01 -6.39
C VAL A 42 4.35 -3.21 -6.56
N SER A 43 4.73 -4.15 -7.45
CA SER A 43 6.13 -4.54 -7.65
C SER A 43 7.04 -3.38 -8.02
N GLY A 44 6.56 -2.39 -8.77
CA GLY A 44 7.34 -1.19 -9.11
C GLY A 44 7.71 -0.37 -7.89
N GLU A 45 6.76 -0.20 -6.96
CA GLU A 45 7.01 0.51 -5.69
C GLU A 45 8.04 -0.24 -4.85
N TYR A 46 7.92 -1.56 -4.78
CA TYR A 46 8.86 -2.42 -4.08
C TYR A 46 10.27 -2.30 -4.68
N ALA A 47 10.36 -2.39 -6.00
CA ALA A 47 11.64 -2.33 -6.71
C ALA A 47 12.34 -0.98 -6.51
N MET A 48 11.60 0.13 -6.52
CA MET A 48 12.16 1.46 -6.29
C MET A 48 12.80 1.58 -4.91
N VAL A 49 12.13 1.09 -3.88
CA VAL A 49 12.66 1.12 -2.51
C VAL A 49 13.91 0.26 -2.39
N LYS A 50 13.87 -0.96 -2.94
CA LYS A 50 15.02 -1.87 -2.88
C LYS A 50 16.22 -1.31 -3.63
N ALA A 51 16.02 -0.74 -4.81
CA ALA A 51 17.10 -0.16 -5.60
C ALA A 51 17.75 1.03 -4.87
N ALA A 52 16.95 1.92 -4.31
CA ALA A 52 17.46 3.07 -3.57
C ALA A 52 18.20 2.65 -2.30
N ALA A 53 17.69 1.64 -1.60
CA ALA A 53 18.32 1.12 -0.39
C ALA A 53 19.68 0.46 -0.69
N GLU A 54 19.78 -0.30 -1.79
CA GLU A 54 21.04 -0.93 -2.20
C GLU A 54 22.13 0.10 -2.51
N ARG A 55 21.74 1.25 -3.03
CA ARG A 55 22.68 2.34 -3.34
C ARG A 55 22.98 3.22 -2.13
N GLY A 56 22.36 2.95 -0.99
CA GLY A 56 22.58 3.72 0.22
C GLY A 56 21.90 5.10 0.21
N TRP A 57 20.97 5.33 -0.72
CA TRP A 57 20.27 6.60 -0.82
C TRP A 57 19.22 6.78 0.27
N ILE A 58 18.66 5.66 0.74
CA ILE A 58 17.64 5.65 1.79
C ILE A 58 17.88 4.51 2.77
N ASP A 59 17.35 4.64 3.97
CA ASP A 59 17.22 3.53 4.90
C ASP A 59 16.01 2.70 4.48
N GLY A 60 16.27 1.53 3.90
CA GLY A 60 15.22 0.68 3.32
C GLY A 60 14.16 0.25 4.32
N ARG A 61 14.56 -0.11 5.55
CA ARG A 61 13.63 -0.51 6.60
C ARG A 61 12.71 0.66 6.98
N GLN A 62 13.30 1.82 7.25
CA GLN A 62 12.52 2.99 7.66
C GLN A 62 11.58 3.44 6.55
N ALA A 63 12.07 3.53 5.31
CA ALA A 63 11.26 3.93 4.17
C ALA A 63 10.09 2.97 3.95
N THR A 64 10.34 1.67 4.03
CA THR A 64 9.30 0.65 3.88
C THR A 64 8.22 0.80 4.95
N LEU A 65 8.62 0.96 6.22
CA LEU A 65 7.65 1.11 7.31
C LEU A 65 6.86 2.41 7.18
N GLU A 66 7.49 3.49 6.73
CA GLU A 66 6.80 4.76 6.50
C GLU A 66 5.76 4.63 5.38
N ILE A 67 6.10 3.95 4.29
CA ILE A 67 5.17 3.72 3.19
C ILE A 67 3.97 2.91 3.67
N LEU A 68 4.19 1.79 4.35
CA LEU A 68 3.11 0.94 4.85
C LEU A 68 2.24 1.68 5.87
N THR A 69 2.85 2.46 6.73
CA THR A 69 2.12 3.28 7.70
C THR A 69 1.26 4.32 7.00
N SER A 70 1.77 4.97 5.96
CA SER A 70 1.02 5.96 5.18
C SER A 70 -0.20 5.34 4.53
N ILE A 71 -0.05 4.15 3.95
CA ILE A 71 -1.15 3.42 3.33
C ILE A 71 -2.21 3.07 4.37
N ARG A 72 -1.79 2.60 5.53
CA ARG A 72 -2.71 2.26 6.63
C ARG A 72 -3.46 3.51 7.12
N ARG A 73 -2.75 4.60 7.32
CA ARG A 73 -3.35 5.87 7.77
C ARG A 73 -4.32 6.44 6.77
N ALA A 74 -4.10 6.19 5.47
CA ALA A 74 -5.05 6.62 4.44
C ALA A 74 -6.39 5.91 4.55
N GLY A 75 -6.41 4.72 5.17
CA GLY A 75 -7.64 4.00 5.44
C GLY A 75 -7.68 2.56 4.97
N ALA A 76 -6.56 1.99 4.51
CA ALA A 76 -6.51 0.60 4.10
C ALA A 76 -6.63 -0.33 5.31
N ASP A 77 -7.47 -1.34 5.20
CA ASP A 77 -7.62 -2.40 6.20
C ASP A 77 -6.62 -3.53 5.96
N LEU A 78 -6.29 -3.76 4.68
CA LEU A 78 -5.39 -4.80 4.22
C LEU A 78 -4.37 -4.19 3.28
N ILE A 79 -3.12 -4.61 3.40
CA ILE A 79 -2.05 -4.15 2.50
C ILE A 79 -1.39 -5.36 1.88
N LEU A 80 -1.46 -5.45 0.54
CA LEU A 80 -0.74 -6.45 -0.22
C LEU A 80 0.59 -5.85 -0.64
N THR A 81 1.70 -6.46 -0.23
CA THR A 81 3.02 -5.90 -0.50
C THR A 81 4.08 -7.00 -0.58
N TYR A 82 5.07 -6.78 -1.43
CA TYR A 82 6.24 -7.66 -1.50
C TYR A 82 7.16 -7.51 -0.28
N HIS A 83 6.95 -6.47 0.53
CA HIS A 83 7.69 -6.27 1.79
C HIS A 83 7.07 -7.02 2.97
N ALA A 84 5.98 -7.76 2.79
CA ALA A 84 5.18 -8.31 3.89
C ALA A 84 6.01 -9.15 4.87
N LYS A 85 6.87 -10.03 4.36
CA LYS A 85 7.69 -10.90 5.20
C LYS A 85 8.69 -10.10 6.03
N GLU A 86 9.39 -9.17 5.39
CA GLU A 86 10.36 -8.31 6.06
C GLU A 86 9.68 -7.43 7.11
N ALA A 87 8.55 -6.81 6.75
CA ALA A 87 7.81 -5.95 7.67
C ALA A 87 7.30 -6.73 8.88
N ALA A 88 6.81 -7.93 8.69
CA ALA A 88 6.37 -8.79 9.80
C ALA A 88 7.52 -9.08 10.75
N ASP A 89 8.72 -9.38 10.24
CA ASP A 89 9.90 -9.63 11.05
C ASP A 89 10.31 -8.38 11.84
N TRP A 90 10.25 -7.20 11.23
CA TRP A 90 10.64 -5.95 11.89
C TRP A 90 9.66 -5.52 12.99
N LEU A 91 8.41 -5.94 12.89
CA LEU A 91 7.37 -5.53 13.84
C LEU A 91 7.18 -6.49 15.02
N GLN A 92 7.95 -7.56 15.04
CA GLN A 92 7.92 -8.51 16.16
C GLN A 92 8.67 -8.02 17.37
#